data_ace855f1b73a0bec3adad658fecc3da9
#
_entry.id   ace855f1b73a0bec3adad658fecc3da9
#
_cell.length_a   1.000
_cell.length_b   1.000
_cell.length_c   1.000
_cell.angle_alpha   90.00
_cell.angle_beta   90.00
_cell.angle_gamma   90.00
#
_symmetry.space_group_name_H-M   'P 1'
#
loop_
_entity.id
_entity.type
_entity.pdbx_description
1 polymer ?
#
loop_
_entity_poly.entity_id
_entity_poly.type
_entity_poly.pdbx_seq_one_letter_code
_entity_poly.pdbx_strand_id
1 'polypeptide(L)'
;LGQNRGKEYPREITRTMIEKFSEMGTLPSVIYMEGGGADDKVCYDMCNEKDIKVMQWNCGDFWPEFMHENYPDKDYKEMPMVKNIYNPDEVHYFGDFTHKDALSVLKKIHGERIRWGLRGGMVDFTELVPIDTKFDNGLMGNRMHNFWVWWYAKAYHDLYTEMTGGDYLCYMRGACAGSQKWNCTWTGDQMNSFDGLKQQIVGGLSLSASGFSIWGTDMGGLSEKPEDEVYIRAYQFCTFMPIMRTGGDATKLPWDYGEKVQEVFKKFYWLRENLLDMIYSYAIYSHKTGIPMTQAMALAFPECKEAAGNEEQYVFCDNILFASVFEKADTKNVYFPAGRWYSLFNDEVIE
;
A
#
# COMPACT_ATOMS: atom_id res chain seq x y z
N LEU A 1 5.30 -12.67 -12.29
CA LEU A 1 6.28 -12.52 -13.41
C LEU A 1 7.69 -13.07 -13.11
N GLY A 2 7.92 -13.94 -12.15
CA GLY A 2 9.26 -14.37 -11.77
C GLY A 2 9.52 -15.86 -11.61
N GLN A 3 8.55 -16.72 -11.80
CA GLN A 3 8.67 -18.14 -11.40
C GLN A 3 9.71 -18.97 -12.18
N ASN A 4 10.31 -18.48 -13.28
CA ASN A 4 11.23 -19.28 -14.13
C ASN A 4 12.59 -18.62 -14.46
N ARG A 5 13.00 -17.54 -13.79
CA ARG A 5 14.24 -16.81 -14.19
C ARG A 5 15.46 -17.05 -13.28
N GLY A 6 15.41 -18.00 -12.35
CA GLY A 6 16.51 -18.30 -11.43
C GLY A 6 16.79 -17.22 -10.39
N LYS A 7 17.66 -17.49 -9.39
CA LYS A 7 18.01 -16.55 -8.30
C LYS A 7 18.78 -15.31 -8.75
N GLU A 8 19.47 -15.37 -9.88
CA GLU A 8 20.25 -14.20 -10.38
C GLU A 8 19.35 -13.04 -10.85
N TYR A 9 18.18 -13.32 -11.40
CA TYR A 9 17.28 -12.30 -11.91
C TYR A 9 16.76 -11.32 -10.84
N PRO A 10 16.27 -11.76 -9.66
CA PRO A 10 15.90 -10.84 -8.59
C PRO A 10 17.07 -10.00 -8.09
N ARG A 11 18.27 -10.56 -8.00
CA ARG A 11 19.48 -9.86 -7.59
C ARG A 11 19.88 -8.75 -8.58
N GLU A 12 19.78 -9.05 -9.88
CA GLU A 12 20.06 -8.08 -10.94
C GLU A 12 19.08 -6.91 -10.90
N ILE A 13 17.77 -7.20 -10.76
CA ILE A 13 16.75 -6.16 -10.64
C ILE A 13 16.99 -5.29 -9.40
N THR A 14 17.23 -5.90 -8.23
CA THR A 14 17.46 -5.16 -6.99
C THR A 14 18.69 -4.25 -7.12
N ARG A 15 19.79 -4.77 -7.68
CA ARG A 15 21.00 -3.99 -7.93
C ARG A 15 20.74 -2.84 -8.89
N THR A 16 20.09 -3.10 -10.04
CA THR A 16 19.77 -2.09 -11.04
C THR A 16 18.89 -0.98 -10.47
N MET A 17 17.88 -1.33 -9.66
CA MET A 17 17.03 -0.33 -9.00
C MET A 17 17.85 0.56 -8.06
N ILE A 18 18.68 -0.02 -7.21
CA ILE A 18 19.51 0.74 -6.27
C ILE A 18 20.48 1.66 -7.02
N GLU A 19 21.16 1.16 -8.05
CA GLU A 19 22.11 1.91 -8.87
C GLU A 19 21.41 3.08 -9.58
N LYS A 20 20.33 2.82 -10.30
CA LYS A 20 19.58 3.82 -11.06
C LYS A 20 18.99 4.93 -10.18
N PHE A 21 18.38 4.56 -9.06
CA PHE A 21 17.86 5.55 -8.11
C PHE A 21 19.01 6.36 -7.46
N SER A 22 20.16 5.73 -7.18
CA SER A 22 21.32 6.44 -6.67
C SER A 22 21.88 7.44 -7.69
N GLU A 23 22.01 7.04 -8.97
CA GLU A 23 22.45 7.92 -10.07
C GLU A 23 21.49 9.12 -10.24
N MET A 24 20.19 8.89 -10.08
CA MET A 24 19.19 9.95 -10.14
C MET A 24 19.16 10.84 -8.91
N GLY A 25 19.80 10.45 -7.81
CA GLY A 25 19.73 11.12 -6.51
C GLY A 25 18.36 11.01 -5.85
N THR A 26 17.64 9.91 -6.08
CA THR A 26 16.26 9.69 -5.63
C THR A 26 16.08 8.31 -5.01
N LEU A 27 16.98 7.95 -4.11
CA LEU A 27 16.98 6.62 -3.48
C LEU A 27 15.72 6.40 -2.64
N PRO A 28 14.94 5.33 -2.88
CA PRO A 28 13.73 5.09 -2.12
C PRO A 28 14.06 4.65 -0.68
N SER A 29 13.21 4.98 0.28
CA SER A 29 13.33 4.49 1.65
C SER A 29 12.91 3.03 1.80
N VAL A 30 12.13 2.51 0.84
CA VAL A 30 11.62 1.12 0.85
C VAL A 30 11.68 0.53 -0.55
N ILE A 31 12.15 -0.71 -0.66
CA ILE A 31 11.97 -1.54 -1.86
C ILE A 31 10.98 -2.65 -1.54
N TYR A 32 10.01 -2.82 -2.43
CA TYR A 32 8.99 -3.85 -2.36
C TYR A 32 9.40 -5.04 -3.24
N MET A 33 9.39 -6.24 -2.66
CA MET A 33 9.82 -7.47 -3.33
C MET A 33 8.70 -8.47 -3.47
N GLU A 34 8.70 -9.15 -4.60
CA GLU A 34 7.82 -10.29 -4.87
C GLU A 34 8.62 -11.53 -5.29
N GLY A 35 8.04 -12.70 -5.06
CA GLY A 35 8.60 -13.97 -5.50
C GLY A 35 10.02 -14.21 -5.02
N GLY A 36 10.89 -14.67 -5.90
CA GLY A 36 12.26 -15.10 -5.58
C GLY A 36 13.16 -14.05 -4.92
N GLY A 37 12.90 -12.75 -5.11
CA GLY A 37 13.66 -11.67 -4.44
C GLY A 37 13.37 -11.60 -2.95
N ALA A 38 12.13 -11.90 -2.57
CA ALA A 38 11.73 -11.94 -1.17
C ALA A 38 12.34 -13.14 -0.40
N ASP A 39 12.80 -14.16 -1.12
CA ASP A 39 13.41 -15.38 -0.57
C ASP A 39 14.95 -15.40 -0.66
N ASP A 40 15.56 -14.32 -1.10
CA ASP A 40 17.00 -14.24 -1.30
C ASP A 40 17.66 -13.19 -0.40
N LYS A 41 18.37 -13.68 0.63
CA LYS A 41 19.09 -12.82 1.59
C LYS A 41 20.01 -11.80 0.92
N VAL A 42 20.60 -12.12 -0.24
CA VAL A 42 21.50 -11.19 -0.96
C VAL A 42 20.76 -9.91 -1.36
N CYS A 43 19.47 -10.01 -1.72
CA CYS A 43 18.66 -8.81 -2.03
C CYS A 43 18.46 -7.94 -0.78
N TYR A 44 18.24 -8.55 0.38
CA TYR A 44 18.16 -7.81 1.66
C TYR A 44 19.47 -7.15 2.02
N ASP A 45 20.60 -7.85 1.86
CA ASP A 45 21.93 -7.30 2.17
C ASP A 45 22.21 -6.07 1.32
N MET A 46 21.93 -6.09 0.01
CA MET A 46 22.06 -4.93 -0.87
C MET A 46 21.22 -3.74 -0.43
N CYS A 47 19.97 -3.99 0.00
CA CYS A 47 19.08 -2.94 0.51
C CYS A 47 19.60 -2.39 1.85
N ASN A 48 19.97 -3.26 2.77
CA ASN A 48 20.46 -2.88 4.10
C ASN A 48 21.75 -2.04 4.04
N GLU A 49 22.66 -2.29 3.09
CA GLU A 49 23.86 -1.50 2.84
C GLU A 49 23.56 -0.03 2.49
N LYS A 50 22.36 0.24 1.99
CA LYS A 50 21.89 1.58 1.62
C LYS A 50 20.82 2.13 2.56
N ASP A 51 20.60 1.48 3.70
CA ASP A 51 19.51 1.78 4.65
C ASP A 51 18.11 1.77 4.02
N ILE A 52 17.91 0.97 2.97
CA ILE A 52 16.63 0.76 2.32
C ILE A 52 15.92 -0.37 3.06
N LYS A 53 14.70 -0.12 3.54
CA LYS A 53 13.86 -1.15 4.14
C LYS A 53 13.25 -2.04 3.07
N VAL A 54 13.00 -3.30 3.40
CA VAL A 54 12.36 -4.25 2.48
C VAL A 54 10.95 -4.53 2.94
N MET A 55 10.00 -4.47 2.02
CA MET A 55 8.64 -4.96 2.18
C MET A 55 8.37 -6.08 1.19
N GLN A 56 7.40 -6.95 1.48
CA GLN A 56 7.07 -8.12 0.67
C GLN A 56 5.58 -8.18 0.36
N TRP A 57 5.22 -8.64 -0.85
CA TRP A 57 3.85 -9.06 -1.13
C TRP A 57 3.55 -10.37 -0.42
N ASN A 58 2.40 -10.44 0.24
CA ASN A 58 1.90 -11.61 0.95
C ASN A 58 0.42 -11.79 0.62
N CYS A 59 -0.02 -13.05 0.62
CA CYS A 59 -1.44 -13.39 0.60
C CYS A 59 -1.79 -14.27 1.80
N GLY A 60 -3.08 -14.37 2.12
CA GLY A 60 -3.58 -15.17 3.24
C GLY A 60 -3.50 -16.68 3.04
N ASP A 61 -3.03 -17.09 1.87
CA ASP A 61 -2.93 -18.48 1.50
C ASP A 61 -1.72 -19.13 2.15
N PHE A 62 -1.94 -20.31 2.71
CA PHE A 62 -0.87 -21.22 3.08
C PHE A 62 -0.71 -22.29 2.00
N TRP A 63 0.50 -22.39 1.47
CA TRP A 63 0.80 -23.38 0.45
C TRP A 63 0.69 -24.80 1.03
N PRO A 64 -0.01 -25.71 0.34
CA PRO A 64 -0.20 -27.09 0.83
C PRO A 64 1.09 -27.78 1.23
N GLU A 65 2.17 -27.62 0.45
CA GLU A 65 3.48 -28.19 0.72
C GLU A 65 4.06 -27.70 2.03
N PHE A 66 4.00 -26.39 2.28
CA PHE A 66 4.48 -25.80 3.54
C PHE A 66 3.69 -26.34 4.73
N MET A 67 2.38 -26.46 4.62
CA MET A 67 1.55 -26.98 5.69
C MET A 67 1.85 -28.45 5.95
N HIS A 68 2.02 -29.25 4.91
CA HIS A 68 2.33 -30.69 5.02
C HIS A 68 3.69 -30.94 5.68
N GLU A 69 4.69 -30.17 5.30
CA GLU A 69 6.04 -30.26 5.86
C GLU A 69 6.10 -29.84 7.34
N ASN A 70 5.41 -28.78 7.72
CA ASN A 70 5.51 -28.19 9.05
C ASN A 70 4.44 -28.67 10.04
N TYR A 71 3.34 -29.25 9.56
CA TYR A 71 2.21 -29.73 10.35
C TYR A 71 1.68 -31.06 9.81
N PRO A 72 2.52 -32.14 9.77
CA PRO A 72 2.17 -33.41 9.13
C PRO A 72 1.00 -34.14 9.82
N ASP A 73 0.76 -33.86 11.10
CA ASP A 73 -0.29 -34.49 11.91
C ASP A 73 -1.64 -33.75 11.84
N LYS A 74 -1.71 -32.62 11.12
CA LYS A 74 -2.98 -31.87 10.94
C LYS A 74 -3.64 -32.26 9.63
N ASP A 75 -4.93 -32.58 9.69
CA ASP A 75 -5.73 -32.76 8.49
C ASP A 75 -6.03 -31.38 7.89
N TYR A 76 -5.32 -31.03 6.80
CA TYR A 76 -5.52 -29.75 6.07
C TYR A 76 -6.93 -29.61 5.53
N LYS A 77 -7.71 -30.69 5.46
CA LYS A 77 -9.14 -30.63 5.10
C LYS A 77 -9.98 -29.87 6.13
N GLU A 78 -9.46 -29.72 7.36
CA GLU A 78 -10.07 -28.88 8.38
C GLU A 78 -9.68 -27.40 8.26
N MET A 79 -8.65 -27.05 7.46
CA MET A 79 -8.38 -25.65 7.14
C MET A 79 -9.34 -25.18 6.05
N PRO A 80 -9.86 -23.95 6.18
CA PRO A 80 -10.74 -23.40 5.16
C PRO A 80 -10.08 -23.43 3.80
N MET A 81 -10.64 -24.15 2.85
CA MET A 81 -10.16 -24.23 1.47
C MET A 81 -10.95 -23.27 0.59
N VAL A 82 -10.24 -22.41 -0.14
CA VAL A 82 -10.83 -21.53 -1.13
C VAL A 82 -10.40 -21.98 -2.52
N LYS A 83 -11.36 -22.06 -3.44
CA LYS A 83 -11.03 -22.19 -4.85
C LYS A 83 -10.44 -20.87 -5.33
N ASN A 84 -9.31 -20.93 -6.00
CA ASN A 84 -8.71 -19.78 -6.64
C ASN A 84 -9.70 -19.15 -7.62
N ILE A 85 -9.95 -17.84 -7.51
CA ILE A 85 -10.86 -17.15 -8.44
C ILE A 85 -10.27 -17.02 -9.85
N TYR A 86 -8.95 -17.04 -9.97
CA TYR A 86 -8.23 -16.96 -11.26
C TYR A 86 -7.97 -18.34 -11.89
N ASN A 87 -7.91 -19.39 -11.08
CA ASN A 87 -7.79 -20.77 -11.53
C ASN A 87 -8.67 -21.68 -10.65
N PRO A 88 -9.92 -21.96 -11.08
CA PRO A 88 -10.87 -22.76 -10.28
C PRO A 88 -10.43 -24.21 -10.00
N ASP A 89 -9.43 -24.70 -10.73
CA ASP A 89 -8.88 -26.04 -10.55
C ASP A 89 -7.79 -26.10 -9.45
N GLU A 90 -7.30 -24.93 -9.02
CA GLU A 90 -6.36 -24.81 -7.91
C GLU A 90 -7.09 -24.60 -6.58
N VAL A 91 -6.70 -25.37 -5.58
CA VAL A 91 -7.24 -25.26 -4.22
C VAL A 91 -6.20 -24.57 -3.34
N HIS A 92 -6.55 -23.41 -2.80
CA HIS A 92 -5.73 -22.69 -1.83
C HIS A 92 -6.27 -22.92 -0.42
N TYR A 93 -5.35 -23.04 0.55
CA TYR A 93 -5.70 -23.10 1.95
C TYR A 93 -5.72 -21.70 2.55
N PHE A 94 -6.80 -21.37 3.22
CA PHE A 94 -6.95 -20.10 3.92
C PHE A 94 -6.36 -20.18 5.32
N GLY A 95 -5.68 -19.12 5.75
CA GLY A 95 -5.23 -19.01 7.12
C GLY A 95 -6.38 -18.80 8.10
N ASP A 96 -6.59 -19.73 9.02
CA ASP A 96 -7.47 -19.48 10.16
C ASP A 96 -6.70 -18.69 11.24
N PHE A 97 -6.74 -17.36 11.15
CA PHE A 97 -6.07 -16.48 12.10
C PHE A 97 -6.79 -16.40 13.47
N THR A 98 -7.92 -17.09 13.66
CA THR A 98 -8.53 -17.28 14.98
C THR A 98 -7.91 -18.43 15.75
N HIS A 99 -7.15 -19.32 15.07
CA HIS A 99 -6.49 -20.44 15.68
C HIS A 99 -5.30 -20.00 16.54
N LYS A 100 -5.13 -20.65 17.72
CA LYS A 100 -4.07 -20.33 18.69
C LYS A 100 -2.64 -20.43 18.14
N ASP A 101 -2.42 -21.26 17.12
CA ASP A 101 -1.10 -21.47 16.52
C ASP A 101 -0.82 -20.51 15.34
N ALA A 102 -1.76 -19.66 14.94
CA ALA A 102 -1.64 -18.78 13.78
C ALA A 102 -0.34 -17.94 13.81
N LEU A 103 -0.03 -17.34 14.96
CA LEU A 103 1.20 -16.55 15.12
C LEU A 103 2.46 -17.40 14.96
N SER A 104 2.47 -18.62 15.48
CA SER A 104 3.62 -19.52 15.35
C SER A 104 3.86 -19.96 13.90
N VAL A 105 2.77 -20.13 13.14
CA VAL A 105 2.83 -20.40 11.70
C VAL A 105 3.43 -19.23 10.95
N LEU A 106 2.92 -18.02 11.19
CA LEU A 106 3.46 -16.81 10.56
C LEU A 106 4.94 -16.60 10.86
N LYS A 107 5.37 -16.88 12.10
CA LYS A 107 6.80 -16.83 12.48
C LYS A 107 7.67 -17.82 11.71
N LYS A 108 7.16 -19.01 11.42
CA LYS A 108 7.88 -19.97 10.58
C LYS A 108 7.99 -19.50 9.14
N ILE A 109 6.93 -18.93 8.60
CA ILE A 109 6.88 -18.42 7.21
C ILE A 109 7.78 -17.18 7.04
N HIS A 110 7.68 -16.20 7.92
CA HIS A 110 8.27 -14.88 7.73
C HIS A 110 9.48 -14.58 8.61
N GLY A 111 9.69 -15.36 9.68
CA GLY A 111 10.63 -15.02 10.73
C GLY A 111 12.08 -14.91 10.27
N GLU A 112 12.51 -15.72 9.32
CA GLU A 112 13.86 -15.65 8.76
C GLU A 112 14.03 -14.38 7.94
N ARG A 113 13.08 -14.03 7.09
CA ARG A 113 13.09 -12.80 6.28
C ARG A 113 13.05 -11.54 7.16
N ILE A 114 12.29 -11.58 8.26
CA ILE A 114 12.27 -10.47 9.25
C ILE A 114 13.66 -10.28 9.88
N ARG A 115 14.37 -11.37 10.18
CA ARG A 115 15.76 -11.29 10.66
C ARG A 115 16.74 -10.77 9.59
N TRP A 116 16.46 -10.98 8.31
CA TRP A 116 17.26 -10.41 7.21
C TRP A 116 17.03 -8.91 7.00
N GLY A 117 15.90 -8.37 7.46
CA GLY A 117 15.56 -6.95 7.29
C GLY A 117 14.18 -6.70 6.69
N LEU A 118 13.30 -7.71 6.59
CA LEU A 118 11.90 -7.48 6.21
C LEU A 118 11.21 -6.60 7.27
N ARG A 119 10.58 -5.51 6.84
CA ARG A 119 9.93 -4.52 7.70
C ARG A 119 8.48 -4.27 7.32
N GLY A 120 7.81 -5.28 6.81
CA GLY A 120 6.39 -5.21 6.54
C GLY A 120 5.96 -5.89 5.26
N GLY A 121 4.72 -5.65 4.87
CA GLY A 121 4.17 -6.29 3.70
C GLY A 121 2.89 -5.65 3.18
N MET A 122 2.66 -5.90 1.91
CA MET A 122 1.36 -5.78 1.28
C MET A 122 0.63 -7.10 1.48
N VAL A 123 -0.46 -7.07 2.24
CA VAL A 123 -1.22 -8.26 2.63
C VAL A 123 -2.47 -8.30 1.79
N ASP A 124 -2.44 -9.17 0.81
CA ASP A 124 -3.42 -9.26 -0.26
C ASP A 124 -4.46 -10.36 -0.04
N PHE A 125 -5.47 -10.43 -0.91
CA PHE A 125 -6.55 -11.44 -0.90
C PHE A 125 -7.26 -11.58 0.45
N THR A 126 -7.54 -10.46 1.09
CA THR A 126 -8.15 -10.41 2.42
C THR A 126 -9.67 -10.54 2.41
N GLU A 127 -10.29 -10.64 1.24
CA GLU A 127 -11.73 -10.67 1.01
C GLU A 127 -12.29 -12.05 0.63
N LEU A 128 -11.44 -13.07 0.47
CA LEU A 128 -11.81 -14.36 -0.13
C LEU A 128 -12.31 -15.42 0.88
N VAL A 129 -13.08 -15.05 1.88
CA VAL A 129 -13.57 -16.00 2.90
C VAL A 129 -14.84 -16.72 2.43
N PRO A 130 -14.82 -18.06 2.32
CA PRO A 130 -16.03 -18.84 2.00
C PRO A 130 -17.07 -18.75 3.10
N ILE A 131 -18.34 -18.63 2.71
CA ILE A 131 -19.46 -18.41 3.64
C ILE A 131 -19.83 -19.64 4.47
N ASP A 132 -19.47 -20.82 4.00
CA ASP A 132 -19.78 -22.14 4.59
C ASP A 132 -18.62 -22.72 5.42
N THR A 133 -17.50 -22.00 5.52
CA THR A 133 -16.34 -22.38 6.31
C THR A 133 -16.60 -22.20 7.80
N LYS A 134 -16.18 -23.16 8.62
CA LYS A 134 -16.18 -23.05 10.08
C LYS A 134 -14.75 -22.72 10.57
N PHE A 135 -14.64 -21.65 11.35
CA PHE A 135 -13.40 -21.21 11.97
C PHE A 135 -13.20 -21.81 13.36
N ASP A 136 -11.98 -21.81 13.86
CA ASP A 136 -11.61 -22.37 15.18
C ASP A 136 -12.34 -21.67 16.33
N ASN A 137 -12.62 -20.38 16.20
CA ASN A 137 -13.45 -19.62 17.16
C ASN A 137 -14.94 -19.99 17.14
N GLY A 138 -15.33 -20.98 16.34
CA GLY A 138 -16.71 -21.50 16.22
C GLY A 138 -17.65 -20.71 15.32
N LEU A 139 -17.20 -19.58 14.75
CA LEU A 139 -18.01 -18.79 13.81
C LEU A 139 -17.94 -19.38 12.39
N MET A 140 -19.05 -19.22 11.67
CA MET A 140 -19.14 -19.59 10.26
C MET A 140 -18.67 -18.43 9.36
N GLY A 141 -18.23 -18.77 8.14
CA GLY A 141 -17.72 -17.81 7.15
C GLY A 141 -18.70 -16.69 6.82
N ASN A 142 -20.00 -16.94 6.80
CA ASN A 142 -21.03 -15.90 6.60
C ASN A 142 -21.01 -14.81 7.68
N ARG A 143 -20.48 -15.10 8.88
CA ARG A 143 -20.28 -14.13 9.96
C ARG A 143 -18.84 -13.64 10.03
N MET A 144 -17.89 -14.44 9.53
CA MET A 144 -16.48 -14.12 9.54
C MET A 144 -16.02 -13.32 8.31
N HIS A 145 -16.78 -13.29 7.22
CA HIS A 145 -16.36 -12.74 5.94
C HIS A 145 -15.67 -11.37 6.07
N ASN A 146 -16.36 -10.37 6.61
CA ASN A 146 -15.76 -9.07 6.86
C ASN A 146 -14.86 -9.05 8.11
N PHE A 147 -15.16 -9.86 9.12
CA PHE A 147 -14.43 -9.87 10.38
C PHE A 147 -13.10 -10.63 10.28
N TRP A 148 -12.93 -11.52 9.31
CA TRP A 148 -11.67 -12.21 9.05
C TRP A 148 -10.53 -11.24 8.73
N VAL A 149 -10.80 -10.15 8.02
CA VAL A 149 -9.85 -9.07 7.75
C VAL A 149 -9.26 -8.50 9.05
N TRP A 150 -10.07 -8.35 10.09
CA TRP A 150 -9.60 -7.88 11.40
C TRP A 150 -8.63 -8.87 12.04
N TRP A 151 -8.94 -10.18 12.00
CA TRP A 151 -8.06 -11.24 12.55
C TRP A 151 -6.76 -11.35 11.76
N TYR A 152 -6.85 -11.26 10.46
CA TYR A 152 -5.70 -11.28 9.58
C TYR A 152 -4.78 -10.08 9.85
N ALA A 153 -5.34 -8.87 9.90
CA ALA A 153 -4.61 -7.65 10.24
C ALA A 153 -3.91 -7.77 11.59
N LYS A 154 -4.64 -8.26 12.60
CA LYS A 154 -4.10 -8.47 13.94
C LYS A 154 -2.95 -9.48 13.96
N ALA A 155 -3.06 -10.58 13.24
CA ALA A 155 -2.03 -11.62 13.22
C ALA A 155 -0.70 -11.10 12.64
N TYR A 156 -0.74 -10.31 11.58
CA TYR A 156 0.45 -9.66 11.03
C TYR A 156 0.99 -8.54 11.93
N HIS A 157 0.11 -7.78 12.57
CA HIS A 157 0.51 -6.81 13.59
C HIS A 157 1.27 -7.49 14.73
N ASP A 158 0.74 -8.58 15.29
CA ASP A 158 1.36 -9.30 16.38
C ASP A 158 2.72 -9.88 15.96
N LEU A 159 2.80 -10.47 14.77
CA LEU A 159 4.03 -10.99 14.18
C LEU A 159 5.14 -9.93 14.13
N TYR A 160 4.87 -8.83 13.44
CA TYR A 160 5.88 -7.79 13.25
C TYR A 160 6.19 -7.03 14.54
N THR A 161 5.19 -6.75 15.38
CA THR A 161 5.42 -6.10 16.69
C THR A 161 6.36 -6.92 17.56
N GLU A 162 6.13 -8.23 17.64
CA GLU A 162 6.98 -9.10 18.46
C GLU A 162 8.41 -9.23 17.89
N MET A 163 8.54 -9.29 16.56
CA MET A 163 9.84 -9.57 15.93
C MET A 163 10.66 -8.32 15.62
N THR A 164 10.04 -7.14 15.51
CA THR A 164 10.73 -5.90 15.15
C THR A 164 10.65 -4.81 16.22
N GLY A 165 9.90 -5.04 17.31
CA GLY A 165 9.66 -4.02 18.33
C GLY A 165 8.75 -2.89 17.87
N GLY A 166 7.98 -3.10 16.77
CA GLY A 166 7.07 -2.11 16.20
C GLY A 166 7.64 -1.32 15.01
N ASP A 167 8.89 -1.58 14.61
CA ASP A 167 9.49 -0.97 13.40
C ASP A 167 9.04 -1.74 12.15
N TYR A 168 7.82 -1.47 11.68
CA TYR A 168 7.26 -2.09 10.49
C TYR A 168 6.10 -1.28 9.90
N LEU A 169 5.74 -1.58 8.65
CA LEU A 169 4.53 -1.10 8.00
C LEU A 169 3.86 -2.26 7.23
N CYS A 170 2.61 -2.58 7.58
CA CYS A 170 1.78 -3.47 6.77
C CYS A 170 0.56 -2.73 6.25
N TYR A 171 0.19 -2.99 5.00
CA TYR A 171 -1.05 -2.50 4.43
C TYR A 171 -1.81 -3.63 3.72
N MET A 172 -3.14 -3.60 3.86
CA MET A 172 -4.04 -4.66 3.43
C MET A 172 -5.00 -4.15 2.37
N ARG A 173 -5.42 -5.02 1.45
CA ARG A 173 -6.45 -4.66 0.48
C ARG A 173 -7.83 -4.56 1.14
N GLY A 174 -8.22 -5.56 1.88
CA GLY A 174 -9.47 -5.53 2.62
C GLY A 174 -9.39 -4.67 3.88
N ALA A 175 -10.50 -4.06 4.23
CA ALA A 175 -10.65 -3.26 5.43
C ALA A 175 -12.04 -3.45 6.04
N CYS A 176 -12.13 -3.45 7.35
CA CYS A 176 -13.40 -3.44 8.08
C CYS A 176 -13.28 -2.53 9.31
N ALA A 177 -14.42 -2.12 9.86
CA ALA A 177 -14.43 -1.29 11.07
C ALA A 177 -13.62 -1.95 12.20
N GLY A 178 -12.59 -1.24 12.69
CA GLY A 178 -11.68 -1.72 13.72
C GLY A 178 -10.36 -2.28 13.20
N SER A 179 -10.21 -2.63 11.91
CA SER A 179 -8.95 -3.13 11.36
C SER A 179 -7.89 -2.04 11.22
N GLN A 180 -8.30 -0.77 11.11
CA GLN A 180 -7.38 0.39 11.11
C GLN A 180 -6.50 0.49 12.35
N LYS A 181 -6.86 -0.20 13.43
CA LYS A 181 -6.06 -0.31 14.64
C LYS A 181 -4.73 -1.07 14.40
N TRP A 182 -4.73 -1.97 13.44
CA TRP A 182 -3.66 -2.93 13.24
C TRP A 182 -2.77 -2.61 12.04
N ASN A 183 -3.39 -2.21 10.92
CA ASN A 183 -2.70 -2.00 9.65
C ASN A 183 -3.28 -0.83 8.86
N CYS A 184 -2.48 -0.34 7.93
CA CYS A 184 -2.90 0.56 6.86
C CYS A 184 -3.66 -0.20 5.76
N THR A 185 -4.15 0.50 4.77
CA THR A 185 -4.83 -0.10 3.61
C THR A 185 -4.40 0.57 2.30
N TRP A 186 -4.77 -0.02 1.16
CA TRP A 186 -4.66 0.66 -0.13
C TRP A 186 -5.97 0.54 -0.91
N THR A 187 -6.08 1.32 -1.96
CA THR A 187 -7.33 1.44 -2.72
C THR A 187 -7.62 0.27 -3.67
N GLY A 188 -6.77 -0.75 -3.70
CA GLY A 188 -6.93 -1.91 -4.58
C GLY A 188 -6.39 -1.67 -6.01
N ASP A 189 -6.83 -2.51 -6.93
CA ASP A 189 -6.34 -2.63 -8.29
C ASP A 189 -7.13 -1.70 -9.24
N GLN A 190 -6.61 -0.53 -9.56
CA GLN A 190 -7.25 0.40 -10.49
C GLN A 190 -6.60 0.34 -11.87
N MET A 191 -7.33 0.86 -12.87
CA MET A 191 -6.88 0.98 -14.25
C MET A 191 -5.78 2.04 -14.40
N ASN A 192 -4.90 1.85 -15.39
CA ASN A 192 -3.81 2.77 -15.74
C ASN A 192 -4.31 3.92 -16.61
N SER A 193 -5.24 4.71 -16.09
CA SER A 193 -5.95 5.77 -16.80
C SER A 193 -6.30 6.93 -15.88
N PHE A 194 -6.75 8.05 -16.44
CA PHE A 194 -7.29 9.16 -15.66
C PHE A 194 -8.52 8.76 -14.83
N ASP A 195 -9.38 7.90 -15.36
CA ASP A 195 -10.52 7.36 -14.59
C ASP A 195 -10.05 6.51 -13.41
N GLY A 196 -9.02 5.68 -13.61
CA GLY A 196 -8.39 4.92 -12.53
C GLY A 196 -7.78 5.82 -11.47
N LEU A 197 -7.10 6.90 -11.87
CA LEU A 197 -6.57 7.91 -10.95
C LEU A 197 -7.68 8.58 -10.13
N LYS A 198 -8.80 8.93 -10.78
CA LYS A 198 -9.96 9.49 -10.09
C LYS A 198 -10.54 8.49 -9.06
N GLN A 199 -10.65 7.22 -9.43
CA GLN A 199 -11.11 6.15 -8.52
C GLN A 199 -10.19 6.00 -7.31
N GLN A 200 -8.86 6.10 -7.50
CA GLN A 200 -7.88 6.04 -6.41
C GLN A 200 -8.10 7.17 -5.39
N ILE A 201 -8.33 8.39 -5.88
CA ILE A 201 -8.55 9.56 -5.01
C ILE A 201 -9.86 9.43 -4.26
N VAL A 202 -10.96 9.15 -4.96
CA VAL A 202 -12.30 9.01 -4.34
C VAL A 202 -12.31 7.85 -3.34
N GLY A 203 -11.70 6.71 -3.70
CA GLY A 203 -11.55 5.56 -2.81
C GLY A 203 -10.75 5.91 -1.56
N GLY A 204 -9.61 6.58 -1.72
CA GLY A 204 -8.76 7.00 -0.61
C GLY A 204 -9.41 8.02 0.33
N LEU A 205 -10.16 8.98 -0.20
CA LEU A 205 -10.93 9.93 0.61
C LEU A 205 -12.07 9.23 1.35
N SER A 206 -12.71 8.22 0.75
CA SER A 206 -13.71 7.39 1.40
C SER A 206 -13.12 6.55 2.53
N LEU A 207 -11.92 6.00 2.35
CA LEU A 207 -11.15 5.33 3.42
C LEU A 207 -10.87 6.29 4.57
N SER A 208 -10.39 7.49 4.26
CA SER A 208 -10.12 8.54 5.26
C SER A 208 -11.37 8.88 6.07
N ALA A 209 -12.50 9.12 5.40
CA ALA A 209 -13.78 9.40 6.05
C ALA A 209 -14.32 8.21 6.88
N SER A 210 -13.86 6.98 6.59
CA SER A 210 -14.19 5.76 7.32
C SER A 210 -13.23 5.44 8.46
N GLY A 211 -12.26 6.33 8.77
CA GLY A 211 -11.31 6.20 9.87
C GLY A 211 -10.01 5.48 9.50
N PHE A 212 -9.74 5.26 8.22
CA PHE A 212 -8.45 4.75 7.72
C PHE A 212 -7.58 5.93 7.28
N SER A 213 -6.92 6.56 8.24
CA SER A 213 -6.13 7.76 8.00
C SER A 213 -4.89 7.53 7.16
N ILE A 214 -4.26 6.35 7.29
CA ILE A 214 -3.03 6.00 6.58
C ILE A 214 -3.37 4.97 5.52
N TRP A 215 -3.25 5.38 4.26
CA TRP A 215 -3.57 4.53 3.11
C TRP A 215 -2.65 4.86 1.92
N GLY A 216 -2.59 3.92 0.98
CA GLY A 216 -1.81 4.03 -0.24
C GLY A 216 -2.62 3.69 -1.48
N THR A 217 -1.93 3.67 -2.62
CA THR A 217 -2.49 3.24 -3.91
C THR A 217 -1.39 2.68 -4.80
N ASP A 218 -1.78 1.96 -5.85
CA ASP A 218 -0.88 1.59 -6.94
C ASP A 218 -0.73 2.79 -7.87
N MET A 219 0.35 3.55 -7.71
CA MET A 219 0.58 4.77 -8.47
C MET A 219 0.56 4.50 -9.97
N GLY A 220 -0.37 5.17 -10.68
CA GLY A 220 -0.56 4.99 -12.11
C GLY A 220 -1.30 3.71 -12.51
N GLY A 221 -1.95 3.02 -11.55
CA GLY A 221 -2.72 1.78 -11.76
C GLY A 221 -1.90 0.51 -11.59
N LEU A 222 -2.56 -0.67 -11.65
CA LEU A 222 -1.92 -1.97 -11.38
C LEU A 222 -1.14 -2.51 -12.58
N SER A 223 -1.81 -2.74 -13.71
CA SER A 223 -1.36 -3.73 -14.70
C SER A 223 -0.34 -3.19 -15.70
N GLU A 224 -0.71 -2.27 -16.54
CA GLU A 224 0.11 -1.83 -17.67
C GLU A 224 0.97 -0.61 -17.32
N LYS A 225 1.92 -0.30 -18.20
CA LYS A 225 2.64 0.97 -18.13
C LYS A 225 1.68 2.11 -18.52
N PRO A 226 1.37 3.09 -17.64
CA PRO A 226 0.53 4.21 -17.98
C PRO A 226 1.18 5.14 -19.02
N GLU A 227 0.36 5.90 -19.75
CA GLU A 227 0.85 7.00 -20.58
C GLU A 227 1.61 8.03 -19.73
N ASP A 228 2.56 8.73 -20.32
CA ASP A 228 3.43 9.70 -19.63
C ASP A 228 2.64 10.70 -18.77
N GLU A 229 1.54 11.23 -19.30
CA GLU A 229 0.78 12.24 -18.56
C GLU A 229 0.00 11.64 -17.40
N VAL A 230 -0.57 10.46 -17.54
CA VAL A 230 -1.21 9.72 -16.43
C VAL A 230 -0.18 9.43 -15.33
N TYR A 231 1.03 8.99 -15.71
CA TYR A 231 2.12 8.75 -14.78
C TYR A 231 2.51 10.01 -14.01
N ILE A 232 2.70 11.14 -14.73
CA ILE A 232 3.01 12.44 -14.11
C ILE A 232 1.94 12.84 -13.09
N ARG A 233 0.65 12.78 -13.47
CA ARG A 233 -0.45 13.17 -12.60
C ARG A 233 -0.60 12.23 -11.40
N ALA A 234 -0.40 10.94 -11.60
CA ALA A 234 -0.38 9.97 -10.52
C ALA A 234 0.78 10.25 -9.54
N TYR A 235 1.97 10.60 -10.06
CA TYR A 235 3.11 10.94 -9.23
C TYR A 235 2.88 12.22 -8.40
N GLN A 236 2.29 13.25 -9.02
CA GLN A 236 1.89 14.46 -8.34
C GLN A 236 0.89 14.18 -7.22
N PHE A 237 -0.14 13.37 -7.50
CA PHE A 237 -1.11 12.95 -6.50
C PHE A 237 -0.46 12.19 -5.34
N CYS A 238 0.35 11.17 -5.63
CA CYS A 238 0.96 10.32 -4.61
C CYS A 238 1.93 11.09 -3.70
N THR A 239 2.44 12.24 -4.13
CA THR A 239 3.26 13.12 -3.30
C THR A 239 2.48 13.68 -2.10
N PHE A 240 1.17 13.91 -2.26
CA PHE A 240 0.28 14.50 -1.25
C PHE A 240 -0.72 13.48 -0.70
N MET A 241 -0.25 12.27 -0.43
CA MET A 241 -1.03 11.23 0.24
C MET A 241 -0.17 10.52 1.31
N PRO A 242 -0.77 9.75 2.24
CA PRO A 242 -0.02 9.18 3.36
C PRO A 242 1.12 8.24 2.92
N ILE A 243 0.84 7.25 2.08
CA ILE A 243 1.83 6.28 1.59
C ILE A 243 2.06 6.52 0.09
N MET A 244 3.28 6.94 -0.28
CA MET A 244 3.69 7.08 -1.66
C MET A 244 4.37 5.80 -2.13
N ARG A 245 3.77 5.10 -3.08
CA ARG A 245 4.25 3.82 -3.58
C ARG A 245 4.07 3.70 -5.09
N THR A 246 5.10 3.24 -5.79
CA THR A 246 4.96 2.72 -7.15
C THR A 246 4.89 1.19 -7.06
N GLY A 247 4.07 0.56 -7.88
CA GLY A 247 3.89 -0.89 -7.86
C GLY A 247 2.93 -1.37 -8.95
N GLY A 248 2.70 -2.67 -8.96
CA GLY A 248 1.87 -3.35 -9.95
C GLY A 248 2.66 -4.29 -10.85
N ASP A 249 1.98 -4.91 -11.81
CA ASP A 249 2.52 -5.98 -12.67
C ASP A 249 3.53 -5.47 -13.70
N ALA A 250 3.45 -4.20 -14.08
CA ALA A 250 4.35 -3.57 -15.02
C ALA A 250 5.37 -2.69 -14.31
N THR A 251 6.56 -2.60 -14.88
CA THR A 251 7.56 -1.63 -14.43
C THR A 251 7.05 -0.22 -14.66
N LYS A 252 7.05 0.59 -13.60
CA LYS A 252 6.67 2.00 -13.62
C LYS A 252 7.81 2.84 -13.05
N LEU A 253 9.01 2.55 -13.54
CA LEU A 253 10.22 3.17 -13.06
C LEU A 253 10.51 4.42 -13.90
N PRO A 254 11.01 5.52 -13.29
CA PRO A 254 11.15 6.78 -14.00
C PRO A 254 12.02 6.70 -15.25
N TRP A 255 13.02 5.84 -15.27
CA TRP A 255 13.89 5.63 -16.45
C TRP A 255 13.24 4.84 -17.59
N ASP A 256 12.05 4.26 -17.37
CA ASP A 256 11.26 3.65 -18.47
C ASP A 256 10.52 4.71 -19.30
N TYR A 257 10.62 5.98 -18.91
CA TYR A 257 9.98 7.14 -19.51
C TYR A 257 10.99 8.14 -20.06
N GLY A 258 10.51 9.11 -20.84
CA GLY A 258 11.32 10.18 -21.37
C GLY A 258 11.79 11.20 -20.31
N GLU A 259 12.70 12.07 -20.72
CA GLU A 259 13.39 13.06 -19.85
C GLU A 259 12.40 13.94 -19.07
N LYS A 260 11.33 14.43 -19.72
CA LYS A 260 10.29 15.23 -19.07
C LYS A 260 9.67 14.54 -17.84
N VAL A 261 9.38 13.25 -17.96
CA VAL A 261 8.81 12.45 -16.87
C VAL A 261 9.82 12.30 -15.73
N GLN A 262 11.09 12.05 -16.06
CA GLN A 262 12.16 11.91 -15.08
C GLN A 262 12.42 13.21 -14.32
N GLU A 263 12.35 14.37 -14.97
CA GLU A 263 12.45 15.69 -14.33
C GLU A 263 11.30 15.91 -13.34
N VAL A 264 10.06 15.63 -13.75
CA VAL A 264 8.90 15.74 -12.87
C VAL A 264 9.03 14.78 -11.69
N PHE A 265 9.46 13.54 -11.95
CA PHE A 265 9.73 12.55 -10.91
C PHE A 265 10.71 13.10 -9.87
N LYS A 266 11.88 13.60 -10.28
CA LYS A 266 12.89 14.17 -9.37
C LYS A 266 12.33 15.34 -8.56
N LYS A 267 11.61 16.27 -9.22
CA LYS A 267 11.01 17.43 -8.56
C LYS A 267 10.07 17.01 -7.43
N PHE A 268 9.16 16.08 -7.69
CA PHE A 268 8.16 15.65 -6.71
C PHE A 268 8.72 14.69 -5.67
N TYR A 269 9.75 13.90 -6.01
CA TYR A 269 10.52 13.13 -5.02
C TYR A 269 11.11 14.07 -3.96
N TRP A 270 11.85 15.10 -4.37
CA TRP A 270 12.46 16.04 -3.43
C TRP A 270 11.43 16.89 -2.67
N LEU A 271 10.32 17.22 -3.32
CA LEU A 271 9.21 17.85 -2.60
C LEU A 271 8.66 16.95 -1.50
N ARG A 272 8.47 15.66 -1.79
CA ARG A 272 8.04 14.67 -0.80
C ARG A 272 9.04 14.54 0.36
N GLU A 273 10.33 14.46 0.06
CA GLU A 273 11.40 14.40 1.07
C GLU A 273 11.34 15.63 2.01
N ASN A 274 11.14 16.82 1.47
CA ASN A 274 11.01 18.05 2.27
C ASN A 274 9.71 18.11 3.10
N LEU A 275 8.71 17.32 2.77
CA LEU A 275 7.45 17.25 3.50
C LEU A 275 7.43 16.13 4.56
N LEU A 276 8.44 15.28 4.66
CA LEU A 276 8.42 14.07 5.52
C LEU A 276 8.19 14.40 6.99
N ASP A 277 8.83 15.43 7.53
CA ASP A 277 8.66 15.82 8.93
C ASP A 277 7.22 16.26 9.23
N MET A 278 6.60 17.01 8.30
CA MET A 278 5.19 17.39 8.41
C MET A 278 4.30 16.15 8.32
N ILE A 279 4.54 15.28 7.34
CA ILE A 279 3.75 14.06 7.12
C ILE A 279 3.81 13.15 8.34
N TYR A 280 5.00 12.93 8.89
CA TYR A 280 5.19 12.10 10.07
C TYR A 280 4.54 12.71 11.32
N SER A 281 4.71 14.01 11.52
CA SER A 281 4.07 14.73 12.63
C SER A 281 2.54 14.64 12.55
N TYR A 282 2.00 14.75 11.33
CA TYR A 282 0.56 14.64 11.13
C TYR A 282 0.05 13.19 11.25
N ALA A 283 0.85 12.20 10.89
CA ALA A 283 0.53 10.79 11.16
C ALA A 283 0.38 10.53 12.67
N ILE A 284 1.28 11.09 13.50
CA ILE A 284 1.17 11.03 14.96
C ILE A 284 -0.09 11.76 15.46
N TYR A 285 -0.37 12.94 14.94
CA TYR A 285 -1.59 13.70 15.26
C TYR A 285 -2.84 12.91 14.91
N SER A 286 -2.89 12.36 13.70
CA SER A 286 -3.99 11.53 13.23
C SER A 286 -4.20 10.28 14.10
N HIS A 287 -3.12 9.61 14.51
CA HIS A 287 -3.19 8.48 15.43
C HIS A 287 -3.83 8.85 16.77
N LYS A 288 -3.55 10.04 17.29
CA LYS A 288 -4.07 10.51 18.59
C LYS A 288 -5.51 11.02 18.52
N THR A 289 -5.91 11.60 17.41
CA THR A 289 -7.19 12.34 17.27
C THR A 289 -8.23 11.62 16.43
N GLY A 290 -7.80 10.72 15.52
CA GLY A 290 -8.65 10.12 14.50
C GLY A 290 -8.91 11.02 13.29
N ILE A 291 -8.39 12.25 13.28
CA ILE A 291 -8.51 13.15 12.11
C ILE A 291 -7.62 12.62 10.99
N PRO A 292 -8.16 12.35 9.80
CA PRO A 292 -7.39 11.72 8.74
C PRO A 292 -6.37 12.67 8.10
N MET A 293 -5.27 12.09 7.59
CA MET A 293 -4.22 12.84 6.90
C MET A 293 -4.69 13.46 5.58
N THR A 294 -5.66 12.82 4.90
CA THR A 294 -6.31 13.34 3.70
C THR A 294 -7.78 13.56 4.01
N GLN A 295 -8.25 14.79 3.85
CA GLN A 295 -9.62 15.17 4.16
C GLN A 295 -10.34 15.62 2.90
N ALA A 296 -11.43 14.93 2.54
CA ALA A 296 -12.33 15.43 1.52
C ALA A 296 -12.78 16.86 1.87
N MET A 297 -13.05 17.68 0.86
CA MET A 297 -13.45 19.07 1.06
C MET A 297 -14.68 19.21 1.99
N ALA A 298 -15.62 18.26 1.91
CA ALA A 298 -16.77 18.19 2.81
C ALA A 298 -16.40 17.96 4.29
N LEU A 299 -15.29 17.28 4.55
CA LEU A 299 -14.81 17.05 5.91
C LEU A 299 -13.97 18.23 6.43
N ALA A 300 -13.13 18.80 5.57
CA ALA A 300 -12.27 19.92 5.93
C ALA A 300 -13.04 21.25 6.09
N PHE A 301 -14.11 21.45 5.30
CA PHE A 301 -14.91 22.68 5.27
C PHE A 301 -16.42 22.37 5.34
N PRO A 302 -16.93 21.76 6.42
CA PRO A 302 -18.31 21.27 6.50
C PRO A 302 -19.37 22.38 6.41
N GLU A 303 -19.02 23.61 6.80
CA GLU A 303 -19.94 24.76 6.76
C GLU A 303 -19.98 25.47 5.38
N CYS A 304 -19.09 25.08 4.45
CA CYS A 304 -19.00 25.68 3.11
C CYS A 304 -19.57 24.72 2.06
N LYS A 305 -20.78 25.01 1.57
CA LYS A 305 -21.49 24.15 0.61
C LYS A 305 -20.73 23.98 -0.71
N GLU A 306 -20.10 25.04 -1.20
CA GLU A 306 -19.31 25.05 -2.43
C GLU A 306 -18.07 24.17 -2.29
N ALA A 307 -17.39 24.24 -1.15
CA ALA A 307 -16.27 23.37 -0.83
C ALA A 307 -16.73 21.91 -0.69
N ALA A 308 -17.78 21.67 0.08
CA ALA A 308 -18.29 20.33 0.36
C ALA A 308 -18.73 19.55 -0.91
N GLY A 309 -19.17 20.26 -1.95
CA GLY A 309 -19.53 19.67 -3.24
C GLY A 309 -18.35 19.40 -4.18
N ASN A 310 -17.12 19.73 -3.81
CA ASN A 310 -15.96 19.55 -4.67
C ASN A 310 -15.26 18.21 -4.40
N GLU A 311 -15.47 17.24 -5.29
CA GLU A 311 -14.92 15.88 -5.19
C GLU A 311 -13.51 15.73 -5.78
N GLU A 312 -13.01 16.76 -6.46
CA GLU A 312 -11.73 16.72 -7.17
C GLU A 312 -10.59 17.40 -6.40
N GLN A 313 -10.90 17.90 -5.20
CA GLN A 313 -9.96 18.52 -4.29
C GLN A 313 -10.00 17.88 -2.92
N TYR A 314 -8.91 17.99 -2.20
CA TYR A 314 -8.84 17.58 -0.81
C TYR A 314 -7.79 18.38 -0.05
N VAL A 315 -7.84 18.31 1.27
CA VAL A 315 -6.81 18.90 2.14
C VAL A 315 -5.91 17.80 2.67
N PHE A 316 -4.61 17.98 2.50
CA PHE A 316 -3.59 17.08 3.02
C PHE A 316 -2.89 17.70 4.24
N CYS A 317 -2.86 16.97 5.34
CA CYS A 317 -2.25 17.38 6.62
C CYS A 317 -2.69 18.77 7.09
N ASP A 318 -3.98 19.09 6.98
CA ASP A 318 -4.65 20.37 7.33
C ASP A 318 -4.12 21.63 6.61
N ASN A 319 -3.01 21.53 5.90
CA ASN A 319 -2.30 22.72 5.42
C ASN A 319 -2.17 22.81 3.90
N ILE A 320 -2.31 21.71 3.17
CA ILE A 320 -2.11 21.68 1.72
C ILE A 320 -3.41 21.36 1.02
N LEU A 321 -3.96 22.34 0.29
CA LEU A 321 -5.05 22.11 -0.64
C LEU A 321 -4.48 21.51 -1.93
N PHE A 322 -4.93 20.31 -2.28
CA PHE A 322 -4.55 19.64 -3.51
C PHE A 322 -5.75 19.55 -4.46
N ALA A 323 -5.54 19.93 -5.72
CA ALA A 323 -6.53 19.82 -6.80
C ALA A 323 -6.01 18.89 -7.89
N SER A 324 -6.65 17.75 -8.04
CA SER A 324 -6.23 16.71 -8.96
C SER A 324 -6.61 17.02 -10.40
N VAL A 325 -5.74 16.66 -11.34
CA VAL A 325 -6.01 16.77 -12.80
C VAL A 325 -6.27 15.36 -13.34
N PHE A 326 -7.47 15.16 -13.89
CA PHE A 326 -7.95 13.84 -14.37
C PHE A 326 -8.12 13.78 -15.88
N GLU A 327 -7.46 14.63 -16.61
CA GLU A 327 -7.52 14.73 -18.06
C GLU A 327 -6.24 15.34 -18.63
N LYS A 328 -6.04 15.25 -19.92
CA LYS A 328 -4.96 16.00 -20.62
C LYS A 328 -5.34 17.48 -20.67
N ALA A 329 -4.82 18.24 -19.71
CA ALA A 329 -5.10 19.67 -19.60
C ALA A 329 -3.91 20.43 -19.02
N ASP A 330 -3.71 21.65 -19.55
CA ASP A 330 -2.67 22.58 -19.10
C ASP A 330 -3.15 23.45 -17.92
N THR A 331 -4.46 23.52 -17.71
CA THR A 331 -5.10 24.36 -16.67
C THR A 331 -6.20 23.60 -15.95
N LYS A 332 -6.45 23.97 -14.70
CA LYS A 332 -7.55 23.47 -13.90
C LYS A 332 -8.14 24.61 -13.06
N ASN A 333 -9.48 24.65 -13.00
CA ASN A 333 -10.16 25.52 -12.06
C ASN A 333 -10.05 24.94 -10.65
N VAL A 334 -9.59 25.77 -9.70
CA VAL A 334 -9.44 25.40 -8.30
C VAL A 334 -10.34 26.28 -7.45
N TYR A 335 -11.14 25.67 -6.59
CA TYR A 335 -11.93 26.38 -5.59
C TYR A 335 -11.08 26.60 -4.34
N PHE A 336 -10.90 27.82 -3.93
CA PHE A 336 -10.24 28.19 -2.68
C PHE A 336 -11.30 28.57 -1.64
N PRO A 337 -11.47 27.82 -0.56
CA PRO A 337 -12.25 28.24 0.59
C PRO A 337 -11.71 29.55 1.16
N ALA A 338 -12.58 30.31 1.86
CA ALA A 338 -12.19 31.57 2.47
C ALA A 338 -10.93 31.45 3.32
N GLY A 339 -9.95 32.31 3.07
CA GLY A 339 -8.66 32.31 3.73
C GLY A 339 -7.55 32.81 2.82
N ARG A 340 -6.34 32.75 3.30
CA ARG A 340 -5.15 33.19 2.55
C ARG A 340 -4.32 31.96 2.17
N TRP A 341 -4.11 31.75 0.87
CA TRP A 341 -3.45 30.60 0.31
C TRP A 341 -2.13 30.99 -0.35
N TYR A 342 -1.11 30.15 -0.19
CA TYR A 342 0.21 30.35 -0.77
C TYR A 342 0.52 29.18 -1.72
N SER A 343 0.97 29.50 -2.92
CA SER A 343 1.44 28.48 -3.86
C SER A 343 2.74 27.82 -3.35
N LEU A 344 2.80 26.49 -3.42
CA LEU A 344 4.04 25.75 -3.13
C LEU A 344 5.11 25.86 -4.24
N PHE A 345 4.77 26.43 -5.39
CA PHE A 345 5.62 26.39 -6.59
C PHE A 345 6.08 27.77 -7.07
N ASN A 346 5.45 28.83 -6.58
CA ASN A 346 5.78 30.21 -6.90
C ASN A 346 5.37 31.11 -5.72
N ASP A 347 5.65 32.39 -5.83
CA ASP A 347 5.34 33.38 -4.78
C ASP A 347 3.89 33.91 -4.85
N GLU A 348 3.00 33.22 -5.54
CA GLU A 348 1.61 33.64 -5.69
C GLU A 348 0.84 33.49 -4.38
N VAL A 349 0.07 34.50 -4.05
CA VAL A 349 -0.83 34.55 -2.91
C VAL A 349 -2.26 34.77 -3.42
N ILE A 350 -3.19 33.93 -2.95
CA ILE A 350 -4.61 33.98 -3.29
C ILE A 350 -5.37 34.27 -2.00
N GLU A 351 -6.24 35.31 -2.05
CA GLU A 351 -7.06 35.78 -0.93
C GLU A 351 -8.55 35.62 -1.23
#